data_3c467a9dff354318e2ba81edcb56fc7a
#
_entry.id   3c467a9dff354318e2ba81edcb56fc7a
#
_cell.length_a   1.000
_cell.length_b   1.000
_cell.length_c   1.000
_cell.angle_alpha   90.00
_cell.angle_beta   90.00
_cell.angle_gamma   90.00
#
_symmetry.space_group_name_H-M   'P 1'
#
loop_
_entity.id
_entity.type
_entity.pdbx_description
1 polymer ?
#
loop_
_entity_poly.entity_id
_entity_poly.type
_entity_poly.pdbx_seq_one_letter_code
_entity_poly.pdbx_strand_id
1 'polypeptide(L)'
;ETVAGAMPAQAEIAACRWMTEADLKVYSTEFIRTGFQGGLNYYRMGMGLDLKAFAGRTIDVPACYIGGASEWAVYQSPGAFEGMNKVCTQLQGVHLVPDAGHSLAEEQPEAVNRLLLDFLRATVAKS
;
A
#
# COMPACT_ATOMS: atom_id res chain seq x y z
N GLU A 1 22.81 11.17 -5.53
CA GLU A 1 22.47 11.04 -4.09
C GLU A 1 22.61 9.60 -3.67
N THR A 2 23.34 9.35 -2.60
CA THR A 2 23.44 8.00 -2.03
C THR A 2 22.33 7.79 -1.00
N VAL A 3 21.92 6.55 -0.79
CA VAL A 3 20.93 6.19 0.25
C VAL A 3 21.34 6.76 1.62
N ALA A 4 22.64 6.79 1.92
CA ALA A 4 23.16 7.38 3.15
C ALA A 4 22.82 8.88 3.33
N GLY A 5 22.72 9.63 2.24
CA GLY A 5 22.34 11.06 2.27
C GLY A 5 20.84 11.29 2.46
N ALA A 6 20.03 10.25 2.29
CA ALA A 6 18.57 10.28 2.45
C ALA A 6 18.10 9.60 3.76
N MET A 7 19.03 9.13 4.60
CA MET A 7 18.68 8.52 5.87
C MET A 7 18.05 9.54 6.82
N PRO A 8 16.99 9.17 7.56
CA PRO A 8 16.35 10.05 8.52
C PRO A 8 17.30 10.41 9.66
N ALA A 9 17.16 11.62 10.19
CA ALA A 9 17.90 12.06 11.36
C ALA A 9 17.46 11.28 12.62
N GLN A 10 18.31 11.21 13.63
CA GLN A 10 18.02 10.52 14.89
C GLN A 10 16.73 11.01 15.57
N ALA A 11 16.45 12.32 15.44
CA ALA A 11 15.22 12.91 15.97
C ALA A 11 13.97 12.42 15.22
N GLU A 12 14.06 12.19 13.92
CA GLU A 12 12.96 11.65 13.11
C GLU A 12 12.72 10.17 13.42
N ILE A 13 13.81 9.39 13.61
CA ILE A 13 13.71 8.00 14.04
C ILE A 13 13.04 7.92 15.43
N ALA A 14 13.45 8.75 16.38
CA ALA A 14 12.88 8.79 17.72
C ALA A 14 11.41 9.26 17.72
N ALA A 15 11.00 10.05 16.75
CA ALA A 15 9.62 10.51 16.60
C ALA A 15 8.70 9.49 15.91
N CYS A 16 9.24 8.42 15.35
CA CYS A 16 8.46 7.36 14.70
C CYS A 16 7.55 6.66 15.74
N ARG A 17 6.23 6.73 15.51
CA ARG A 17 5.24 6.18 16.46
C ARG A 17 4.69 4.83 16.08
N TRP A 18 4.84 4.44 14.82
CA TRP A 18 4.24 3.24 14.25
C TRP A 18 5.23 2.07 14.10
N MET A 19 6.53 2.31 14.29
CA MET A 19 7.57 1.28 14.26
C MET A 19 8.48 1.42 15.50
N THR A 20 8.48 0.41 16.35
CA THR A 20 9.36 0.35 17.52
C THR A 20 10.72 -0.25 17.15
N GLU A 21 11.72 -0.10 18.05
CA GLU A 21 13.01 -0.77 17.91
C GLU A 21 12.86 -2.31 17.87
N ALA A 22 11.85 -2.86 18.55
CA ALA A 22 11.56 -4.29 18.54
C ALA A 22 11.06 -4.73 17.14
N ASP A 23 10.17 -3.95 16.53
CA ASP A 23 9.67 -4.21 15.17
C ASP A 23 10.81 -4.12 14.15
N LEU A 24 11.63 -3.07 14.23
CA LEU A 24 12.80 -2.91 13.36
C LEU A 24 13.78 -4.08 13.48
N LYS A 25 13.96 -4.62 14.70
CA LYS A 25 14.80 -5.79 14.93
C LYS A 25 14.25 -7.04 14.25
N VAL A 26 12.93 -7.22 14.19
CA VAL A 26 12.32 -8.34 13.45
C VAL A 26 12.66 -8.23 11.97
N TYR A 27 12.40 -7.08 11.35
CA TYR A 27 12.74 -6.83 9.94
C TYR A 27 14.23 -7.07 9.66
N SER A 28 15.11 -6.48 10.48
CA SER A 28 16.57 -6.59 10.30
C SER A 28 17.03 -8.04 10.41
N THR A 29 16.52 -8.78 11.40
CA THR A 29 16.88 -10.19 11.62
C THR A 29 16.46 -11.05 10.43
N GLU A 30 15.25 -10.86 9.91
CA GLU A 30 14.75 -11.63 8.78
C GLU A 30 15.53 -11.30 7.49
N PHE A 31 15.82 -10.03 7.23
CA PHE A 31 16.63 -9.67 6.06
C PHE A 31 18.09 -10.11 6.15
N ILE A 32 18.67 -10.15 7.37
CA ILE A 32 20.00 -10.76 7.58
C ILE A 32 19.94 -12.26 7.23
N ARG A 33 18.89 -12.96 7.65
CA ARG A 33 18.72 -14.40 7.42
C ARG A 33 18.43 -14.74 5.95
N THR A 34 17.57 -13.97 5.29
CA THR A 34 17.05 -14.29 3.93
C THR A 34 17.75 -13.53 2.81
N GLY A 35 18.38 -12.41 3.13
CA GLY A 35 18.85 -11.42 2.15
C GLY A 35 17.69 -10.68 1.47
N PHE A 36 18.05 -9.73 0.62
CA PHE A 36 17.10 -8.90 -0.14
C PHE A 36 16.72 -9.49 -1.50
N GLN A 37 17.36 -10.57 -1.92
CA GLN A 37 17.22 -11.09 -3.30
C GLN A 37 15.78 -11.46 -3.64
N GLY A 38 15.03 -12.06 -2.71
CA GLY A 38 13.64 -12.43 -2.93
C GLY A 38 12.75 -11.22 -3.21
N GLY A 39 12.85 -10.18 -2.38
CA GLY A 39 12.11 -8.93 -2.57
C GLY A 39 12.49 -8.20 -3.86
N LEU A 40 13.78 -8.15 -4.18
CA LEU A 40 14.27 -7.52 -5.41
C LEU A 40 13.81 -8.26 -6.68
N ASN A 41 13.60 -9.56 -6.63
CA ASN A 41 13.08 -10.33 -7.77
C ASN A 41 11.67 -9.90 -8.16
N TYR A 42 10.83 -9.49 -7.21
CA TYR A 42 9.50 -8.94 -7.50
C TYR A 42 9.59 -7.73 -8.45
N TYR A 43 10.47 -6.79 -8.14
CA TYR A 43 10.67 -5.60 -8.99
C TYR A 43 11.26 -5.95 -10.37
N ARG A 44 12.18 -6.91 -10.44
CA ARG A 44 12.73 -7.38 -11.71
C ARG A 44 11.68 -8.03 -12.61
N MET A 45 10.76 -8.80 -12.02
CA MET A 45 9.66 -9.41 -12.75
C MET A 45 8.67 -8.36 -13.27
N GLY A 46 8.30 -7.37 -12.45
CA GLY A 46 7.34 -6.33 -12.80
C GLY A 46 7.74 -5.48 -13.99
N MET A 47 9.03 -5.27 -14.21
CA MET A 47 9.55 -4.50 -15.35
C MET A 47 9.43 -5.23 -16.70
N GLY A 48 9.13 -6.53 -16.70
CA GLY A 48 9.00 -7.36 -17.91
C GLY A 48 7.60 -7.92 -18.16
N LEU A 49 6.61 -7.61 -17.29
CA LEU A 49 5.26 -8.13 -17.45
C LEU A 49 4.54 -7.49 -18.64
N ASP A 50 4.12 -8.32 -19.60
CA ASP A 50 3.21 -7.89 -20.67
C ASP A 50 1.76 -7.94 -20.15
N LEU A 51 1.26 -6.77 -19.76
CA LEU A 51 -0.11 -6.62 -19.24
C LEU A 51 -1.16 -6.52 -20.35
N LYS A 52 -0.81 -6.64 -21.62
CA LYS A 52 -1.75 -6.57 -22.76
C LYS A 52 -2.88 -7.59 -22.66
N ALA A 53 -2.64 -8.76 -22.06
CA ALA A 53 -3.65 -9.78 -21.83
C ALA A 53 -4.81 -9.29 -20.94
N PHE A 54 -4.61 -8.24 -20.17
CA PHE A 54 -5.62 -7.62 -19.29
C PHE A 54 -6.21 -6.32 -19.87
N ALA A 55 -5.73 -5.87 -21.03
CA ALA A 55 -6.22 -4.64 -21.64
C ALA A 55 -7.74 -4.73 -21.92
N GLY A 56 -8.47 -3.73 -21.47
CA GLY A 56 -9.93 -3.64 -21.61
C GLY A 56 -10.74 -4.56 -20.67
N ARG A 57 -10.09 -5.31 -19.78
CA ARG A 57 -10.80 -6.08 -18.75
C ARG A 57 -11.24 -5.20 -17.60
N THR A 58 -12.36 -5.56 -16.98
CA THR A 58 -12.92 -4.93 -15.80
C THR A 58 -12.82 -5.82 -14.58
N ILE A 59 -12.91 -5.22 -13.40
CA ILE A 59 -13.04 -5.89 -12.09
C ILE A 59 -14.53 -5.81 -11.74
N ASP A 60 -15.23 -6.93 -11.90
CA ASP A 60 -16.69 -7.01 -11.79
C ASP A 60 -17.15 -7.59 -10.44
N VAL A 61 -16.26 -7.62 -9.47
CA VAL A 61 -16.56 -7.98 -8.08
C VAL A 61 -16.53 -6.73 -7.19
N PRO A 62 -17.18 -6.75 -6.02
CA PRO A 62 -17.06 -5.66 -5.06
C PRO A 62 -15.60 -5.30 -4.79
N ALA A 63 -15.26 -4.03 -4.91
CA ALA A 63 -13.90 -3.53 -4.74
C ALA A 63 -13.91 -2.23 -3.94
N CYS A 64 -12.86 -2.00 -3.16
CA CYS A 64 -12.56 -0.70 -2.57
C CYS A 64 -11.07 -0.42 -2.65
N TYR A 65 -10.72 0.86 -2.64
CA TYR A 65 -9.34 1.31 -2.53
C TYR A 65 -9.12 1.95 -1.16
N ILE A 66 -8.05 1.55 -0.49
CA ILE A 66 -7.61 2.17 0.77
C ILE A 66 -6.13 2.50 0.60
N GLY A 67 -5.77 3.77 0.73
CA GLY A 67 -4.40 4.27 0.60
C GLY A 67 -4.08 5.34 1.62
N GLY A 68 -2.80 5.60 1.86
CA GLY A 68 -2.36 6.72 2.68
C GLY A 68 -2.48 8.05 1.93
N ALA A 69 -2.98 9.10 2.60
CA ALA A 69 -3.12 10.42 1.97
C ALA A 69 -1.77 11.08 1.67
N SER A 70 -0.70 10.66 2.35
CA SER A 70 0.68 11.12 2.13
C SER A 70 1.49 10.14 1.26
N GLU A 71 0.86 9.10 0.72
CA GLU A 71 1.53 8.12 -0.16
C GLU A 71 1.86 8.76 -1.50
N TRP A 72 3.14 8.76 -1.86
CA TRP A 72 3.61 9.38 -3.11
C TRP A 72 3.01 8.73 -4.36
N ALA A 73 2.74 7.43 -4.34
CA ALA A 73 2.16 6.69 -5.47
C ALA A 73 0.75 7.17 -5.82
N VAL A 74 -0.01 7.69 -4.86
CA VAL A 74 -1.34 8.28 -5.04
C VAL A 74 -1.29 9.44 -6.05
N TYR A 75 -0.19 10.19 -6.06
CA TYR A 75 -0.01 11.39 -6.87
C TYR A 75 0.72 11.16 -8.19
N GLN A 76 1.24 9.96 -8.43
CA GLN A 76 2.01 9.63 -9.64
C GLN A 76 1.16 9.49 -10.90
N SER A 77 -0.12 9.17 -10.75
CA SER A 77 -1.02 8.93 -11.87
C SER A 77 -2.26 9.84 -11.76
N PRO A 78 -2.16 11.10 -12.19
CA PRO A 78 -3.32 12.01 -12.21
C PRO A 78 -4.50 11.38 -12.95
N GLY A 79 -5.69 11.45 -12.37
CA GLY A 79 -6.91 10.87 -12.93
C GLY A 79 -7.10 9.37 -12.67
N ALA A 80 -6.18 8.71 -11.95
CA ALA A 80 -6.30 7.29 -11.65
C ALA A 80 -7.54 6.98 -10.80
N PHE A 81 -7.83 7.79 -9.80
CA PHE A 81 -9.01 7.59 -8.94
C PHE A 81 -10.31 7.82 -9.68
N GLU A 82 -10.38 8.86 -10.51
CA GLU A 82 -11.52 9.14 -11.37
C GLU A 82 -11.73 8.03 -12.42
N GLY A 83 -10.62 7.40 -12.83
CA GLY A 83 -10.63 6.26 -13.75
C GLY A 83 -11.06 4.93 -13.11
N MET A 84 -10.98 4.79 -11.79
CA MET A 84 -11.27 3.54 -11.10
C MET A 84 -12.69 3.01 -11.37
N ASN A 85 -13.69 3.89 -11.43
CA ASN A 85 -15.07 3.50 -11.75
C ASN A 85 -15.25 2.89 -13.14
N LYS A 86 -14.30 3.14 -14.06
CA LYS A 86 -14.32 2.57 -15.41
C LYS A 86 -13.76 1.14 -15.41
N VAL A 87 -12.90 0.84 -14.47
CA VAL A 87 -12.23 -0.48 -14.34
C VAL A 87 -12.92 -1.34 -13.30
N CYS A 88 -13.29 -0.77 -12.15
CA CYS A 88 -14.00 -1.46 -11.06
C CYS A 88 -15.49 -1.15 -11.17
N THR A 89 -16.27 -2.04 -11.80
CA THR A 89 -17.71 -1.83 -12.06
C THR A 89 -18.55 -1.85 -10.78
N GLN A 90 -18.02 -2.43 -9.70
CA GLN A 90 -18.65 -2.49 -8.38
C GLN A 90 -17.78 -1.80 -7.30
N LEU A 91 -17.18 -0.65 -7.64
CA LEU A 91 -16.37 0.12 -6.69
C LEU A 91 -17.26 0.69 -5.57
N GLN A 92 -16.96 0.33 -4.32
CA GLN A 92 -17.70 0.76 -3.13
C GLN A 92 -17.08 1.99 -2.44
N GLY A 93 -15.86 2.36 -2.81
CA GLY A 93 -15.22 3.56 -2.28
C GLY A 93 -13.74 3.67 -2.61
N VAL A 94 -13.26 4.90 -2.53
CA VAL A 94 -11.85 5.28 -2.56
C VAL A 94 -11.56 6.03 -1.26
N HIS A 95 -10.76 5.44 -0.39
CA HIS A 95 -10.47 5.96 0.94
C HIS A 95 -9.00 6.35 1.03
N LEU A 96 -8.74 7.63 1.26
CA LEU A 96 -7.41 8.15 1.57
C LEU A 96 -7.35 8.42 3.08
N VAL A 97 -6.53 7.63 3.78
CA VAL A 97 -6.38 7.72 5.24
C VAL A 97 -5.44 8.87 5.56
N PRO A 98 -5.91 9.89 6.32
CA PRO A 98 -5.06 11.00 6.75
C PRO A 98 -3.87 10.53 7.59
N ASP A 99 -2.79 11.30 7.57
CA ASP A 99 -1.58 11.06 8.37
C ASP A 99 -0.97 9.65 8.18
N ALA A 100 -1.17 9.07 7.00
CA ALA A 100 -0.61 7.80 6.59
C ALA A 100 0.12 7.92 5.24
N GLY A 101 1.24 7.23 5.14
CA GLY A 101 2.06 7.09 3.94
C GLY A 101 1.95 5.70 3.34
N HIS A 102 3.10 5.15 2.95
CA HIS A 102 3.21 3.86 2.26
C HIS A 102 2.84 2.67 3.15
N SER A 103 3.27 2.70 4.42
CA SER A 103 3.02 1.63 5.40
C SER A 103 1.71 1.87 6.16
N LEU A 104 0.67 2.25 5.45
CA LEU A 104 -0.56 2.72 6.05
C LEU A 104 -1.21 1.75 7.06
N ALA A 105 -1.02 0.44 6.88
CA ALA A 105 -1.55 -0.57 7.79
C ALA A 105 -0.85 -0.57 9.15
N GLU A 106 0.44 -0.22 9.18
CA GLU A 106 1.23 -0.04 10.39
C GLU A 106 1.07 1.37 10.97
N GLU A 107 0.95 2.37 10.10
CA GLU A 107 0.84 3.78 10.49
C GLU A 107 -0.52 4.12 11.10
N GLN A 108 -1.61 3.55 10.56
CA GLN A 108 -3.00 3.83 10.94
C GLN A 108 -3.85 2.55 11.02
N PRO A 109 -3.47 1.55 11.85
CA PRO A 109 -4.11 0.23 11.88
C PRO A 109 -5.60 0.26 12.20
N GLU A 110 -6.05 1.14 13.11
CA GLU A 110 -7.45 1.24 13.50
C GLU A 110 -8.32 1.75 12.34
N ALA A 111 -7.83 2.75 11.60
CA ALA A 111 -8.53 3.30 10.45
C ALA A 111 -8.65 2.29 9.32
N VAL A 112 -7.55 1.59 9.01
CA VAL A 112 -7.52 0.55 7.98
C VAL A 112 -8.43 -0.61 8.33
N ASN A 113 -8.34 -1.13 9.56
CA ASN A 113 -9.16 -2.24 10.03
C ASN A 113 -10.65 -1.89 9.98
N ARG A 114 -11.04 -0.69 10.39
CA ARG A 114 -12.42 -0.23 10.32
C ARG A 114 -12.93 -0.22 8.87
N LEU A 115 -12.21 0.43 7.96
CA LEU A 115 -12.58 0.53 6.55
C LEU A 115 -12.68 -0.86 5.89
N LEU A 116 -11.71 -1.73 6.17
CA LEU A 116 -11.70 -3.10 5.64
C LEU A 116 -12.87 -3.93 6.17
N LEU A 117 -13.14 -3.88 7.48
CA LEU A 117 -14.24 -4.60 8.09
C LEU A 117 -15.60 -4.09 7.60
N ASP A 118 -15.77 -2.79 7.43
CA ASP A 118 -16.99 -2.21 6.89
C ASP A 118 -17.23 -2.64 5.44
N PHE A 119 -16.19 -2.65 4.62
CA PHE A 119 -16.25 -3.18 3.27
C PHE A 119 -16.64 -4.67 3.23
N LEU A 120 -16.00 -5.51 4.06
CA LEU A 120 -16.29 -6.94 4.13
C LEU A 120 -17.72 -7.22 4.58
N ARG A 121 -18.21 -6.50 5.60
CA ARG A 121 -19.60 -6.63 6.06
C ARG A 121 -20.61 -6.23 4.98
N ALA A 122 -20.33 -5.14 4.26
CA ALA A 122 -21.19 -4.67 3.19
C ALA A 122 -21.25 -5.63 1.99
N THR A 123 -20.18 -6.40 1.75
CA THR A 123 -20.11 -7.39 0.66
C THR A 123 -20.77 -8.71 1.04
N VAL A 124 -20.50 -9.23 2.23
CA VAL A 124 -21.08 -10.51 2.70
C VAL A 124 -22.60 -10.41 2.88
N ALA A 125 -23.11 -9.26 3.33
CA ALA A 125 -24.56 -9.07 3.51
C ALA A 125 -25.36 -9.05 2.20
N LYS A 126 -24.70 -9.01 1.04
CA LYS A 126 -25.31 -8.98 -0.30
C LYS A 126 -25.19 -10.32 -1.05
N SER A 127 -24.49 -11.29 -0.48
CA SER A 127 -24.34 -12.65 -1.01
C SER A 127 -25.40 -13.58 -0.44
#